data_4de1426ff2c69baf3126f23f5e34bb1f
#
_entry.id   4de1426ff2c69baf3126f23f5e34bb1f
#
_cell.length_a   1.000
_cell.length_b   1.000
_cell.length_c   1.000
_cell.angle_alpha   90.00
_cell.angle_beta   90.00
_cell.angle_gamma   90.00
#
_symmetry.space_group_name_H-M   'P 1'
#
loop_
_entity.id
_entity.type
_entity.pdbx_description
1 polymer ?
#
loop_
_entity_poly.entity_id
_entity_poly.type
_entity_poly.pdbx_seq_one_letter_code
_entity_poly.pdbx_strand_id
1 'polypeptide(L)'
;MTANPRSRVSVVMPSWNTRELTRIALEFLLRSEYPVHQVVVVDNGSNDGSADMIAERFPTVELVRNARNEGFAIACNQGMRRATGDHVLLLNTDTEMHPSALGLLVDWLDQHPEYGAVAPRLVHRSGKTQPTCMAFPTIWTPLFFATPLERWFPHSPELRRYFMRDWDQEDSRDVVQPPAAVLLVRKSALDEVGLFDERLWLFYNDVDLSKRLAAAGHRTRYLAEATVVHHVGASTSRYAGFLPEWHRNRLVYFRKHHGRLAGAWVKACVAFTIADLVVRSTWARWRGRPADELRPLLAAFGRFLRE
;
A
#
# COMPACT_ATOMS: atom_id res chain seq x y z
N MET A 1 -0.26 30.58 -27.58
CA MET A 1 -0.62 29.79 -26.39
C MET A 1 0.70 29.47 -25.67
N THR A 2 1.00 30.13 -24.58
CA THR A 2 2.17 29.80 -23.74
C THR A 2 1.89 28.43 -23.14
N ALA A 3 2.75 27.43 -23.44
CA ALA A 3 2.67 26.12 -22.81
C ALA A 3 2.69 26.34 -21.29
N ASN A 4 1.66 25.86 -20.60
CA ASN A 4 1.64 25.88 -19.14
C ASN A 4 2.86 25.08 -18.67
N PRO A 5 3.69 25.60 -17.75
CA PRO A 5 4.85 24.84 -17.30
C PRO A 5 4.36 23.49 -16.74
N ARG A 6 5.00 22.40 -17.16
CA ARG A 6 4.66 21.04 -16.72
C ARG A 6 4.79 20.93 -15.20
N SER A 7 3.84 20.29 -14.54
CA SER A 7 3.87 20.10 -13.09
C SER A 7 5.11 19.33 -12.64
N ARG A 8 5.78 19.80 -11.60
CA ARG A 8 6.96 19.14 -11.04
C ARG A 8 6.56 17.95 -10.18
N VAL A 9 7.23 16.82 -10.36
CA VAL A 9 6.96 15.60 -9.59
C VAL A 9 8.12 15.28 -8.66
N SER A 10 7.82 15.16 -7.36
CA SER A 10 8.71 14.55 -6.38
C SER A 10 8.32 13.08 -6.19
N VAL A 11 9.27 12.17 -6.41
CA VAL A 11 9.08 10.74 -6.18
C VAL A 11 9.56 10.37 -4.79
N VAL A 12 8.73 9.67 -4.02
CA VAL A 12 9.03 9.19 -2.66
C VAL A 12 9.06 7.67 -2.68
N MET A 13 10.21 7.10 -2.36
CA MET A 13 10.44 5.65 -2.40
C MET A 13 10.94 5.15 -1.04
N PRO A 14 10.12 4.49 -0.21
CA PRO A 14 10.59 3.82 0.99
C PRO A 14 11.30 2.50 0.62
N SER A 15 12.47 2.24 1.19
CA SER A 15 13.28 1.05 0.94
C SER A 15 13.65 0.36 2.25
N TRP A 16 13.50 -0.98 2.31
CA TRP A 16 13.95 -1.79 3.44
C TRP A 16 14.36 -3.18 2.98
N ASN A 17 15.67 -3.45 3.04
CA ASN A 17 16.25 -4.74 2.64
C ASN A 17 15.83 -5.21 1.23
N THR A 18 15.86 -4.30 0.27
CA THR A 18 15.43 -4.52 -1.12
C THR A 18 16.47 -3.99 -2.12
N ARG A 19 17.78 -4.16 -1.84
CA ARG A 19 18.88 -3.58 -2.60
C ARG A 19 18.70 -3.71 -4.11
N GLU A 20 18.49 -4.92 -4.62
CA GLU A 20 18.40 -5.17 -6.05
C GLU A 20 17.09 -4.62 -6.65
N LEU A 21 15.98 -4.77 -5.96
CA LEU A 21 14.69 -4.21 -6.40
C LEU A 21 14.75 -2.68 -6.44
N THR A 22 15.31 -2.05 -5.40
CA THR A 22 15.49 -0.59 -5.36
C THR A 22 16.34 -0.11 -6.52
N ARG A 23 17.44 -0.81 -6.84
CA ARG A 23 18.29 -0.50 -7.99
C ARG A 23 17.49 -0.54 -9.30
N ILE A 24 16.74 -1.63 -9.52
CA ILE A 24 15.92 -1.80 -10.73
C ILE A 24 14.85 -0.73 -10.82
N ALA A 25 14.10 -0.48 -9.73
CA ALA A 25 13.05 0.53 -9.71
C ALA A 25 13.58 1.93 -10.03
N LEU A 26 14.74 2.32 -9.49
CA LEU A 26 15.40 3.59 -9.80
C LEU A 26 15.85 3.67 -11.26
N GLU A 27 16.41 2.58 -11.82
CA GLU A 27 16.81 2.54 -13.23
C GLU A 27 15.61 2.69 -14.18
N PHE A 28 14.46 2.08 -13.87
CA PHE A 28 13.23 2.26 -14.64
C PHE A 28 12.66 3.67 -14.49
N LEU A 29 12.61 4.19 -13.26
CA LEU A 29 12.12 5.54 -12.98
C LEU A 29 12.92 6.60 -13.73
N LEU A 30 14.26 6.50 -13.74
CA LEU A 30 15.17 7.46 -14.39
C LEU A 30 15.15 7.37 -15.92
N ARG A 31 14.52 6.34 -16.50
CA ARG A 31 14.22 6.25 -17.93
C ARG A 31 12.87 6.86 -18.31
N SER A 32 12.18 7.48 -17.34
CA SER A 32 10.91 8.13 -17.62
C SER A 32 11.06 9.21 -18.71
N GLU A 33 10.11 9.21 -19.65
CA GLU A 33 9.99 10.27 -20.68
C GLU A 33 9.54 11.61 -20.06
N TYR A 34 8.88 11.55 -18.89
CA TYR A 34 8.53 12.73 -18.11
C TYR A 34 9.67 13.11 -17.19
N PRO A 35 10.11 14.39 -17.19
CA PRO A 35 11.23 14.82 -16.35
C PRO A 35 10.89 14.72 -14.85
N VAL A 36 11.59 13.86 -14.14
CA VAL A 36 11.46 13.74 -12.69
C VAL A 36 12.18 14.91 -12.02
N HIS A 37 11.43 15.73 -11.25
CA HIS A 37 11.98 16.89 -10.58
C HIS A 37 12.85 16.53 -9.38
N GLN A 38 12.44 15.55 -8.57
CA GLN A 38 13.12 15.14 -7.35
C GLN A 38 12.83 13.66 -7.08
N VAL A 39 13.85 12.93 -6.62
CA VAL A 39 13.68 11.58 -6.10
C VAL A 39 14.20 11.55 -4.68
N VAL A 40 13.33 11.19 -3.73
CA VAL A 40 13.67 10.99 -2.32
C VAL A 40 13.54 9.50 -1.99
N VAL A 41 14.65 8.83 -1.72
CA VAL A 41 14.63 7.46 -1.22
C VAL A 41 14.87 7.47 0.29
N VAL A 42 13.98 6.83 1.02
CA VAL A 42 14.12 6.67 2.47
C VAL A 42 14.54 5.22 2.75
N ASP A 43 15.81 5.03 2.98
CA ASP A 43 16.33 3.75 3.47
C ASP A 43 15.94 3.56 4.94
N ASN A 44 15.08 2.61 5.18
CA ASN A 44 14.45 2.41 6.48
C ASN A 44 15.24 1.45 7.38
N GLY A 45 16.56 1.69 7.48
CA GLY A 45 17.46 0.88 8.29
C GLY A 45 17.78 -0.48 7.67
N SER A 46 18.09 -0.50 6.37
CA SER A 46 18.51 -1.72 5.67
C SER A 46 19.89 -2.20 6.12
N ASN A 47 20.09 -3.52 6.09
CA ASN A 47 21.37 -4.17 6.39
C ASN A 47 21.94 -4.99 5.22
N ASP A 48 21.34 -4.86 4.03
CA ASP A 48 21.71 -5.56 2.80
C ASP A 48 22.58 -4.72 1.86
N GLY A 49 23.03 -3.53 2.30
CA GLY A 49 23.81 -2.59 1.49
C GLY A 49 22.97 -1.73 0.54
N SER A 50 21.65 -1.67 0.73
CA SER A 50 20.75 -0.81 -0.07
C SER A 50 21.20 0.64 -0.06
N ALA A 51 21.42 1.23 1.13
CA ALA A 51 21.74 2.64 1.28
C ALA A 51 23.05 3.04 0.60
N ASP A 52 24.08 2.18 0.69
CA ASP A 52 25.37 2.45 0.06
C ASP A 52 25.28 2.33 -1.47
N MET A 53 24.58 1.31 -1.97
CA MET A 53 24.29 1.15 -3.40
C MET A 53 23.58 2.38 -3.97
N ILE A 54 22.59 2.95 -3.26
CA ILE A 54 21.87 4.15 -3.70
C ILE A 54 22.83 5.33 -3.76
N ALA A 55 23.62 5.58 -2.71
CA ALA A 55 24.56 6.70 -2.63
C ALA A 55 25.62 6.64 -3.74
N GLU A 56 26.13 5.44 -4.05
CA GLU A 56 27.17 5.23 -5.05
C GLU A 56 26.66 5.32 -6.49
N ARG A 57 25.49 4.70 -6.78
CA ARG A 57 25.01 4.56 -8.16
C ARG A 57 24.04 5.64 -8.60
N PHE A 58 23.38 6.32 -7.65
CA PHE A 58 22.35 7.32 -7.92
C PHE A 58 22.62 8.63 -7.16
N PRO A 59 23.72 9.34 -7.45
CA PRO A 59 24.15 10.52 -6.68
C PRO A 59 23.18 11.71 -6.76
N THR A 60 22.24 11.70 -7.70
CA THR A 60 21.18 12.71 -7.84
C THR A 60 19.96 12.44 -6.96
N VAL A 61 19.89 11.27 -6.35
CA VAL A 61 18.81 10.86 -5.47
C VAL A 61 19.07 11.41 -4.06
N GLU A 62 18.09 12.07 -3.49
CA GLU A 62 18.11 12.46 -2.08
C GLU A 62 17.90 11.24 -1.20
N LEU A 63 18.95 10.79 -0.52
CA LEU A 63 18.90 9.61 0.34
C LEU A 63 18.74 10.00 1.81
N VAL A 64 17.66 9.53 2.43
CA VAL A 64 17.43 9.59 3.88
C VAL A 64 17.79 8.23 4.47
N ARG A 65 18.65 8.19 5.49
CA ARG A 65 19.06 6.94 6.17
C ARG A 65 18.48 6.88 7.57
N ASN A 66 17.56 5.96 7.82
CA ASN A 66 17.07 5.67 9.15
C ASN A 66 18.01 4.66 9.85
N ALA A 67 18.17 4.81 11.16
CA ALA A 67 19.00 3.88 11.95
C ALA A 67 18.35 2.49 12.11
N ARG A 68 17.04 2.40 11.95
CA ARG A 68 16.22 1.18 12.08
C ARG A 68 14.94 1.30 11.24
N ASN A 69 14.22 0.19 11.09
CA ASN A 69 12.92 0.18 10.44
C ASN A 69 11.86 0.88 11.32
N GLU A 70 11.52 2.10 10.97
CA GLU A 70 10.48 2.92 11.64
C GLU A 70 9.06 2.64 11.11
N GLY A 71 8.91 1.81 10.08
CA GLY A 71 7.64 1.50 9.42
C GLY A 71 7.43 2.25 8.11
N PHE A 72 6.53 1.72 7.30
CA PHE A 72 6.25 2.25 5.97
C PHE A 72 5.68 3.67 6.00
N ALA A 73 4.69 3.92 6.89
CA ALA A 73 4.06 5.24 7.00
C ALA A 73 5.06 6.33 7.37
N ILE A 74 5.94 6.08 8.35
CA ILE A 74 6.95 7.06 8.78
C ILE A 74 7.96 7.31 7.66
N ALA A 75 8.46 6.26 7.01
CA ALA A 75 9.39 6.39 5.89
C ALA A 75 8.79 7.19 4.73
N CYS A 76 7.56 6.88 4.32
CA CYS A 76 6.85 7.68 3.32
C CYS A 76 6.68 9.14 3.75
N ASN A 77 6.29 9.39 5.00
CA ASN A 77 6.11 10.74 5.53
C ASN A 77 7.41 11.54 5.55
N GLN A 78 8.54 10.91 5.89
CA GLN A 78 9.85 11.56 5.81
C GLN A 78 10.18 12.02 4.39
N GLY A 79 9.87 11.20 3.38
CA GLY A 79 10.02 11.56 1.98
C GLY A 79 9.04 12.63 1.53
N MET A 80 7.76 12.50 1.86
CA MET A 80 6.71 13.46 1.49
C MET A 80 6.95 14.85 2.09
N ARG A 81 7.50 14.96 3.32
CA ARG A 81 7.87 16.25 3.93
C ARG A 81 9.01 16.95 3.18
N ARG A 82 9.83 16.23 2.43
CA ARG A 82 10.92 16.76 1.60
C ARG A 82 10.49 17.09 0.19
N ALA A 83 9.32 16.61 -0.23
CA ALA A 83 8.81 16.81 -1.57
C ALA A 83 8.57 18.28 -1.87
N THR A 84 9.18 18.78 -2.96
CA THR A 84 9.10 20.17 -3.43
C THR A 84 8.33 20.31 -4.74
N GLY A 85 7.89 19.18 -5.32
CA GLY A 85 7.08 19.15 -6.54
C GLY A 85 5.63 19.54 -6.30
N ASP A 86 4.91 19.79 -7.37
CA ASP A 86 3.49 20.10 -7.38
C ASP A 86 2.65 18.84 -7.13
N HIS A 87 3.22 17.67 -7.50
CA HIS A 87 2.70 16.33 -7.23
C HIS A 87 3.73 15.48 -6.52
N VAL A 88 3.24 14.52 -5.73
CA VAL A 88 4.05 13.50 -5.06
C VAL A 88 3.68 12.13 -5.62
N LEU A 89 4.65 11.44 -6.18
CA LEU A 89 4.52 10.03 -6.56
C LEU A 89 5.03 9.15 -5.42
N LEU A 90 4.14 8.42 -4.77
CA LEU A 90 4.51 7.28 -3.92
C LEU A 90 4.88 6.13 -4.83
N LEU A 91 6.05 5.53 -4.63
CA LEU A 91 6.57 4.46 -5.49
C LEU A 91 7.29 3.40 -4.66
N ASN A 92 6.78 2.17 -4.66
CA ASN A 92 7.45 1.07 -4.00
C ASN A 92 8.70 0.60 -4.76
N THR A 93 9.66 0.02 -4.04
CA THR A 93 10.92 -0.48 -4.61
C THR A 93 10.74 -1.73 -5.49
N ASP A 94 9.62 -2.43 -5.38
CA ASP A 94 9.29 -3.63 -6.17
C ASP A 94 8.44 -3.32 -7.41
N THR A 95 8.71 -2.16 -8.04
CA THR A 95 8.00 -1.69 -9.24
C THR A 95 8.96 -1.43 -10.39
N GLU A 96 8.49 -1.67 -11.63
CA GLU A 96 9.18 -1.30 -12.88
C GLU A 96 8.21 -0.42 -13.67
N MET A 97 8.44 0.89 -13.66
CA MET A 97 7.56 1.86 -14.30
C MET A 97 7.85 1.94 -15.80
N HIS A 98 6.82 1.79 -16.65
CA HIS A 98 6.98 2.03 -18.09
C HIS A 98 7.39 3.49 -18.35
N PRO A 99 8.32 3.79 -19.30
CA PRO A 99 8.81 5.16 -19.52
C PRO A 99 7.75 6.23 -19.72
N SER A 100 6.62 5.91 -20.36
CA SER A 100 5.51 6.85 -20.58
C SER A 100 4.55 6.96 -19.41
N ALA A 101 4.58 6.03 -18.42
CA ALA A 101 3.55 5.93 -17.40
C ALA A 101 3.45 7.19 -16.52
N LEU A 102 4.58 7.76 -16.10
CA LEU A 102 4.58 8.98 -15.29
C LEU A 102 3.94 10.15 -16.04
N GLY A 103 4.28 10.32 -17.33
CA GLY A 103 3.70 11.37 -18.16
C GLY A 103 2.18 11.24 -18.27
N LEU A 104 1.68 10.03 -18.53
CA LEU A 104 0.23 9.77 -18.61
C LEU A 104 -0.48 10.12 -17.30
N LEU A 105 0.09 9.76 -16.15
CA LEU A 105 -0.49 10.07 -14.84
C LEU A 105 -0.52 11.58 -14.57
N VAL A 106 0.58 12.30 -14.86
CA VAL A 106 0.68 13.73 -14.62
C VAL A 106 -0.24 14.51 -15.55
N ASP A 107 -0.17 14.23 -16.85
CA ASP A 107 -0.97 14.92 -17.87
C ASP A 107 -2.47 14.74 -17.57
N TRP A 108 -2.87 13.53 -17.15
CA TRP A 108 -4.25 13.28 -16.77
C TRP A 108 -4.65 14.07 -15.50
N LEU A 109 -3.83 14.02 -14.46
CA LEU A 109 -4.13 14.71 -13.19
C LEU A 109 -4.18 16.23 -13.40
N ASP A 110 -3.28 16.82 -14.19
CA ASP A 110 -3.24 18.25 -14.48
C ASP A 110 -4.49 18.75 -15.23
N GLN A 111 -5.06 17.90 -16.09
CA GLN A 111 -6.28 18.21 -16.85
C GLN A 111 -7.56 18.09 -16.00
N HIS A 112 -7.51 17.47 -14.82
CA HIS A 112 -8.69 17.17 -13.99
C HIS A 112 -8.49 17.70 -12.55
N PRO A 113 -8.72 19.00 -12.31
CA PRO A 113 -8.45 19.63 -11.01
C PRO A 113 -9.30 19.09 -9.85
N GLU A 114 -10.45 18.46 -10.13
CA GLU A 114 -11.34 17.84 -9.15
C GLU A 114 -10.79 16.50 -8.60
N TYR A 115 -9.70 15.99 -9.17
CA TYR A 115 -9.04 14.78 -8.68
C TYR A 115 -7.82 15.12 -7.81
N GLY A 116 -7.75 14.50 -6.64
CA GLY A 116 -6.60 14.62 -5.74
C GLY A 116 -5.51 13.58 -6.01
N ALA A 117 -5.86 12.46 -6.66
CA ALA A 117 -4.91 11.38 -6.92
C ALA A 117 -5.24 10.59 -8.19
N VAL A 118 -4.21 9.95 -8.76
CA VAL A 118 -4.32 9.00 -9.87
C VAL A 118 -3.37 7.83 -9.66
N ALA A 119 -3.85 6.61 -9.94
CA ALA A 119 -3.09 5.38 -9.85
C ALA A 119 -3.01 4.67 -11.21
N PRO A 120 -1.87 4.03 -11.56
CA PRO A 120 -1.74 3.26 -12.79
C PRO A 120 -2.32 1.86 -12.65
N ARG A 121 -2.42 1.16 -13.77
CA ARG A 121 -2.65 -0.28 -13.81
C ARG A 121 -1.38 -1.01 -13.40
N LEU A 122 -1.48 -1.79 -12.33
CA LEU A 122 -0.42 -2.69 -11.91
C LEU A 122 -0.56 -4.03 -12.62
N VAL A 123 0.56 -4.54 -13.14
CA VAL A 123 0.61 -5.81 -13.87
C VAL A 123 1.72 -6.72 -13.34
N HIS A 124 1.56 -8.02 -13.53
CA HIS A 124 2.65 -8.97 -13.38
C HIS A 124 3.65 -8.83 -14.54
N ARG A 125 4.84 -9.40 -14.42
CA ARG A 125 5.81 -9.48 -15.54
C ARG A 125 5.25 -10.15 -16.80
N SER A 126 4.25 -10.98 -16.65
CA SER A 126 3.51 -11.60 -17.76
C SER A 126 2.60 -10.63 -18.53
N GLY A 127 2.44 -9.40 -18.06
CA GLY A 127 1.47 -8.42 -18.57
C GLY A 127 0.05 -8.59 -18.03
N LYS A 128 -0.23 -9.65 -17.25
CA LYS A 128 -1.56 -9.86 -16.66
C LYS A 128 -1.82 -8.81 -15.57
N THR A 129 -3.01 -8.20 -15.63
CA THR A 129 -3.48 -7.22 -14.63
C THR A 129 -3.52 -7.82 -13.23
N GLN A 130 -3.02 -7.05 -12.25
CA GLN A 130 -3.17 -7.34 -10.83
C GLN A 130 -4.40 -6.60 -10.30
N PRO A 131 -5.44 -7.30 -9.82
CA PRO A 131 -6.61 -6.64 -9.23
C PRO A 131 -6.25 -6.08 -7.85
N THR A 132 -5.82 -4.83 -7.81
CA THR A 132 -5.27 -4.16 -6.62
C THR A 132 -6.17 -3.07 -6.06
N CYS A 133 -7.10 -2.53 -6.87
CA CYS A 133 -8.10 -1.59 -6.39
C CYS A 133 -9.18 -2.29 -5.58
N MET A 134 -9.57 -1.69 -4.47
CA MET A 134 -10.59 -2.21 -3.56
C MET A 134 -11.65 -1.13 -3.25
N ALA A 135 -12.79 -1.54 -2.75
CA ALA A 135 -13.75 -0.63 -2.13
C ALA A 135 -13.35 -0.37 -0.66
N PHE A 136 -13.81 0.75 -0.06
CA PHE A 136 -13.58 0.95 1.37
C PHE A 136 -14.18 -0.18 2.19
N PRO A 137 -13.46 -0.67 3.22
CA PRO A 137 -13.98 -1.69 4.10
C PRO A 137 -15.19 -1.16 4.88
N THR A 138 -16.24 -1.98 5.00
CA THR A 138 -17.41 -1.75 5.84
C THR A 138 -17.25 -2.43 7.19
N ILE A 139 -18.22 -2.26 8.08
CA ILE A 139 -18.28 -3.00 9.35
C ILE A 139 -18.38 -4.52 9.16
N TRP A 140 -18.85 -4.99 7.99
CA TRP A 140 -18.94 -6.41 7.63
C TRP A 140 -17.64 -7.00 7.08
N THR A 141 -16.78 -6.15 6.51
CA THR A 141 -15.48 -6.61 5.96
C THR A 141 -14.64 -7.40 6.99
N PRO A 142 -14.51 -7.00 8.27
CA PRO A 142 -13.80 -7.78 9.27
C PRO A 142 -14.36 -9.17 9.52
N LEU A 143 -15.66 -9.36 9.32
CA LEU A 143 -16.31 -10.64 9.53
C LEU A 143 -16.02 -11.61 8.36
N PHE A 144 -16.05 -11.13 7.12
CA PHE A 144 -15.90 -11.97 5.95
C PHE A 144 -14.43 -12.10 5.48
N PHE A 145 -13.61 -11.06 5.63
CA PHE A 145 -12.22 -11.07 5.15
C PHE A 145 -11.24 -11.48 6.24
N ALA A 146 -10.36 -12.44 5.94
CA ALA A 146 -9.38 -13.05 6.81
C ALA A 146 -10.00 -13.77 8.03
N THR A 147 -11.18 -14.38 7.83
CA THR A 147 -11.86 -15.24 8.79
C THR A 147 -12.27 -16.57 8.13
N PRO A 148 -12.75 -17.57 8.90
CA PRO A 148 -13.32 -18.80 8.31
C PRO A 148 -14.44 -18.54 7.31
N LEU A 149 -15.19 -17.45 7.44
CA LEU A 149 -16.28 -17.11 6.52
C LEU A 149 -15.79 -16.83 5.09
N GLU A 150 -14.57 -16.33 4.91
CA GLU A 150 -13.97 -16.18 3.57
C GLU A 150 -13.89 -17.53 2.84
N ARG A 151 -13.50 -18.59 3.56
CA ARG A 151 -13.41 -19.94 3.01
C ARG A 151 -14.79 -20.57 2.79
N TRP A 152 -15.75 -20.34 3.70
CA TRP A 152 -17.08 -20.94 3.61
C TRP A 152 -17.98 -20.19 2.62
N PHE A 153 -17.80 -18.88 2.49
CA PHE A 153 -18.59 -18.01 1.62
C PHE A 153 -17.70 -17.11 0.75
N PRO A 154 -16.84 -17.72 -0.13
CA PRO A 154 -15.85 -16.97 -0.92
C PRO A 154 -16.49 -15.98 -1.91
N HIS A 155 -17.77 -16.20 -2.27
CA HIS A 155 -18.55 -15.36 -3.16
C HIS A 155 -19.58 -14.48 -2.44
N SER A 156 -19.41 -14.25 -1.12
CA SER A 156 -20.33 -13.38 -0.38
C SER A 156 -20.40 -11.98 -1.01
N PRO A 157 -21.58 -11.30 -0.94
CA PRO A 157 -21.72 -9.95 -1.50
C PRO A 157 -20.68 -8.96 -0.96
N GLU A 158 -20.31 -9.09 0.32
CA GLU A 158 -19.28 -8.22 0.93
C GLU A 158 -17.89 -8.43 0.33
N LEU A 159 -17.46 -9.67 0.12
CA LEU A 159 -16.17 -9.95 -0.52
C LEU A 159 -16.16 -9.55 -2.00
N ARG A 160 -17.26 -9.77 -2.73
CA ARG A 160 -17.39 -9.29 -4.11
C ARG A 160 -17.25 -7.78 -4.19
N ARG A 161 -17.99 -7.06 -3.33
CA ARG A 161 -17.93 -5.60 -3.23
C ARG A 161 -16.54 -5.12 -2.82
N TYR A 162 -15.98 -5.67 -1.75
CA TYR A 162 -14.71 -5.23 -1.17
C TYR A 162 -13.55 -5.40 -2.16
N PHE A 163 -13.43 -6.56 -2.80
CA PHE A 163 -12.41 -6.86 -3.80
C PHE A 163 -12.77 -6.38 -5.21
N MET A 164 -13.87 -5.67 -5.38
CA MET A 164 -14.35 -5.18 -6.68
C MET A 164 -14.37 -6.28 -7.77
N ARG A 165 -14.81 -7.51 -7.41
CA ARG A 165 -14.71 -8.71 -8.28
C ARG A 165 -15.60 -8.66 -9.53
N ASP A 166 -16.41 -7.61 -9.68
CA ASP A 166 -17.23 -7.36 -10.87
C ASP A 166 -16.50 -6.51 -11.92
N TRP A 167 -15.19 -6.28 -11.69
CA TRP A 167 -14.34 -5.47 -12.57
C TRP A 167 -12.96 -6.14 -12.70
N ASP A 168 -12.49 -6.33 -13.94
CA ASP A 168 -11.19 -6.94 -14.26
C ASP A 168 -9.99 -5.98 -14.10
N GLN A 169 -10.28 -4.69 -13.87
CA GLN A 169 -9.31 -3.59 -13.76
C GLN A 169 -8.50 -3.37 -15.05
N GLU A 170 -9.09 -3.61 -16.22
CA GLU A 170 -8.45 -3.37 -17.51
C GLU A 170 -8.91 -2.06 -18.18
N ASP A 171 -9.97 -1.42 -17.68
CA ASP A 171 -10.46 -0.11 -18.10
C ASP A 171 -10.28 0.97 -17.03
N SER A 172 -10.14 2.24 -17.50
CA SER A 172 -9.97 3.40 -16.63
C SER A 172 -11.28 3.83 -15.98
N ARG A 173 -11.31 3.98 -14.64
CA ARG A 173 -12.49 4.45 -13.90
C ARG A 173 -12.13 5.13 -12.59
N ASP A 174 -13.10 5.75 -11.97
CA ASP A 174 -12.95 6.26 -10.62
C ASP A 174 -12.92 5.12 -9.61
N VAL A 175 -11.98 5.20 -8.68
CA VAL A 175 -11.80 4.24 -7.62
C VAL A 175 -11.71 4.95 -6.26
N VAL A 176 -11.99 4.22 -5.20
CA VAL A 176 -11.94 4.81 -3.86
C VAL A 176 -10.70 4.40 -3.07
N GLN A 177 -10.08 3.28 -3.42
CA GLN A 177 -8.93 2.73 -2.71
C GLN A 177 -7.98 2.02 -3.69
N PRO A 178 -7.12 2.75 -4.42
CA PRO A 178 -5.99 2.16 -5.10
C PRO A 178 -4.86 1.89 -4.10
N PRO A 179 -3.92 0.98 -4.38
CA PRO A 179 -2.75 0.75 -3.53
C PRO A 179 -1.77 1.91 -3.62
N ALA A 180 -1.11 2.24 -2.51
CA ALA A 180 0.00 3.20 -2.51
C ALA A 180 1.32 2.63 -3.05
N ALA A 181 1.30 1.44 -3.65
CA ALA A 181 2.48 0.88 -4.33
C ALA A 181 2.95 1.79 -5.47
N VAL A 182 1.99 2.39 -6.21
CA VAL A 182 2.21 3.48 -7.17
C VAL A 182 0.99 4.41 -7.12
N LEU A 183 1.17 5.60 -6.57
CA LEU A 183 0.08 6.56 -6.41
C LEU A 183 0.61 7.99 -6.59
N LEU A 184 0.17 8.68 -7.62
CA LEU A 184 0.44 10.10 -7.82
C LEU A 184 -0.64 10.91 -7.12
N VAL A 185 -0.23 11.81 -6.20
CA VAL A 185 -1.14 12.63 -5.39
C VAL A 185 -0.78 14.10 -5.57
N ARG A 186 -1.77 14.97 -5.71
CA ARG A 186 -1.55 16.41 -5.65
C ARG A 186 -0.96 16.79 -4.30
N LYS A 187 0.10 17.57 -4.32
CA LYS A 187 0.68 18.07 -3.06
C LYS A 187 -0.33 18.90 -2.27
N SER A 188 -1.12 19.74 -2.92
CA SER A 188 -2.18 20.53 -2.26
C SER A 188 -3.23 19.67 -1.56
N ALA A 189 -3.62 18.52 -2.15
CA ALA A 189 -4.53 17.59 -1.50
C ALA A 189 -3.88 16.91 -0.27
N LEU A 190 -2.59 16.56 -0.34
CA LEU A 190 -1.84 16.07 0.84
C LEU A 190 -1.70 17.14 1.93
N ASP A 191 -1.47 18.39 1.55
CA ASP A 191 -1.37 19.51 2.50
C ASP A 191 -2.71 19.76 3.21
N GLU A 192 -3.84 19.53 2.52
CA GLU A 192 -5.19 19.65 3.09
C GLU A 192 -5.54 18.51 4.03
N VAL A 193 -5.36 17.26 3.59
CA VAL A 193 -5.83 16.09 4.37
C VAL A 193 -4.77 15.52 5.32
N GLY A 194 -3.52 15.96 5.20
CA GLY A 194 -2.37 15.44 5.93
C GLY A 194 -1.78 14.17 5.31
N LEU A 195 -0.58 13.83 5.75
CA LEU A 195 0.22 12.70 5.28
C LEU A 195 -0.35 11.37 5.83
N PHE A 196 0.41 10.27 5.74
CA PHE A 196 0.00 8.99 6.32
C PHE A 196 -0.14 9.08 7.85
N ASP A 197 -1.10 8.36 8.40
CA ASP A 197 -1.24 8.20 9.86
C ASP A 197 -0.15 7.23 10.36
N GLU A 198 0.83 7.74 11.09
CA GLU A 198 2.00 6.98 11.53
C GLU A 198 1.67 5.84 12.52
N ARG A 199 0.45 5.81 13.09
CA ARG A 199 -0.06 4.67 13.87
C ARG A 199 -0.36 3.44 13.01
N LEU A 200 -0.50 3.64 11.68
CA LEU A 200 -0.65 2.59 10.68
C LEU A 200 0.73 2.23 10.13
N TRP A 201 1.49 1.46 10.91
CA TRP A 201 2.91 1.24 10.69
C TRP A 201 3.26 0.68 9.30
N LEU A 202 2.45 -0.24 8.75
CA LEU A 202 2.73 -0.90 7.45
C LEU A 202 1.50 -1.01 6.55
N PHE A 203 0.32 -1.30 7.10
CA PHE A 203 -0.90 -1.58 6.35
C PHE A 203 -1.99 -0.56 6.64
N TYR A 204 -3.02 -0.49 5.78
CA TYR A 204 -4.16 0.43 5.91
C TYR A 204 -3.82 1.92 5.79
N ASN A 205 -2.58 2.29 5.57
CA ASN A 205 -2.16 3.68 5.37
C ASN A 205 -2.70 4.26 4.05
N ASP A 206 -2.68 3.49 2.97
CA ASP A 206 -3.29 3.82 1.69
C ASP A 206 -4.83 3.93 1.80
N VAL A 207 -5.46 2.99 2.49
CA VAL A 207 -6.92 3.02 2.77
C VAL A 207 -7.32 4.25 3.56
N ASP A 208 -6.54 4.60 4.60
CA ASP A 208 -6.76 5.77 5.44
C ASP A 208 -6.60 7.08 4.65
N LEU A 209 -5.51 7.20 3.88
CA LEU A 209 -5.27 8.38 3.05
C LEU A 209 -6.38 8.55 2.01
N SER A 210 -6.70 7.47 1.28
CA SER A 210 -7.76 7.49 0.27
C SER A 210 -9.12 7.89 0.87
N LYS A 211 -9.42 7.42 2.08
CA LYS A 211 -10.67 7.79 2.77
C LYS A 211 -10.70 9.25 3.20
N ARG A 212 -9.56 9.81 3.62
CA ARG A 212 -9.45 11.24 3.96
C ARG A 212 -9.54 12.11 2.71
N LEU A 213 -8.90 11.74 1.61
CA LEU A 213 -9.03 12.40 0.31
C LEU A 213 -10.49 12.43 -0.14
N ALA A 214 -11.18 11.29 -0.13
CA ALA A 214 -12.59 11.21 -0.50
C ALA A 214 -13.50 12.05 0.41
N ALA A 215 -13.23 12.09 1.72
CA ALA A 215 -13.98 12.90 2.68
C ALA A 215 -13.78 14.42 2.47
N ALA A 216 -12.64 14.84 1.94
CA ALA A 216 -12.34 16.22 1.52
C ALA A 216 -12.88 16.56 0.12
N GLY A 217 -13.56 15.62 -0.56
CA GLY A 217 -14.12 15.83 -1.90
C GLY A 217 -13.17 15.54 -3.05
N HIS A 218 -11.93 15.10 -2.77
CA HIS A 218 -10.98 14.70 -3.80
C HIS A 218 -11.32 13.33 -4.38
N ARG A 219 -11.53 13.27 -5.69
CA ARG A 219 -11.72 12.00 -6.41
C ARG A 219 -10.37 11.34 -6.67
N THR A 220 -10.38 10.04 -6.88
CA THR A 220 -9.20 9.28 -7.31
C THR A 220 -9.50 8.50 -8.58
N ARG A 221 -8.62 8.62 -9.58
CA ARG A 221 -8.72 7.91 -10.85
C ARG A 221 -7.78 6.71 -10.88
N TYR A 222 -8.26 5.60 -11.39
CA TYR A 222 -7.43 4.52 -11.91
C TYR A 222 -7.30 4.71 -13.42
N LEU A 223 -6.06 4.80 -13.91
CA LEU A 223 -5.72 5.05 -15.31
C LEU A 223 -5.10 3.79 -15.91
N ALA A 224 -5.89 3.02 -16.65
CA ALA A 224 -5.48 1.72 -17.17
C ALA A 224 -4.39 1.81 -18.26
N GLU A 225 -4.33 2.95 -18.94
CA GLU A 225 -3.34 3.24 -19.99
C GLU A 225 -1.91 3.41 -19.42
N ALA A 226 -1.80 3.89 -18.17
CA ALA A 226 -0.54 3.96 -17.46
C ALA A 226 -0.25 2.59 -16.82
N THR A 227 0.83 1.93 -17.23
CA THR A 227 1.13 0.56 -16.79
C THR A 227 2.43 0.50 -16.00
N VAL A 228 2.41 -0.21 -14.87
CA VAL A 228 3.59 -0.46 -14.03
C VAL A 228 3.65 -1.94 -13.65
N VAL A 229 4.80 -2.58 -13.86
CA VAL A 229 5.03 -3.95 -13.36
C VAL A 229 5.27 -3.88 -11.85
N HIS A 230 4.60 -4.76 -11.10
CA HIS A 230 4.71 -4.80 -9.64
C HIS A 230 5.01 -6.23 -9.15
N HIS A 231 6.08 -6.38 -8.38
CA HIS A 231 6.57 -7.67 -7.85
C HIS A 231 6.03 -7.92 -6.45
N VAL A 232 4.72 -8.14 -6.34
CA VAL A 232 3.97 -8.25 -5.08
C VAL A 232 4.71 -9.01 -3.97
N GLY A 233 4.81 -8.39 -2.79
CA GLY A 233 5.21 -9.08 -1.57
C GLY A 233 6.71 -9.25 -1.38
N ALA A 234 7.56 -8.70 -2.24
CA ALA A 234 9.01 -8.88 -2.16
C ALA A 234 9.62 -8.35 -0.85
N SER A 235 9.07 -7.27 -0.28
CA SER A 235 9.50 -6.72 1.03
C SER A 235 8.73 -7.34 2.19
N THR A 236 7.41 -7.51 2.05
CA THR A 236 6.51 -7.93 3.14
C THR A 236 6.62 -9.41 3.46
N SER A 237 6.93 -10.28 2.48
CA SER A 237 7.14 -11.72 2.72
C SER A 237 8.32 -12.02 3.66
N ARG A 238 9.25 -11.09 3.79
CA ARG A 238 10.41 -11.21 4.67
C ARG A 238 10.15 -10.74 6.12
N TYR A 239 9.00 -10.11 6.35
CA TYR A 239 8.67 -9.58 7.67
C TYR A 239 7.94 -10.61 8.53
N ALA A 240 8.65 -11.21 9.49
CA ALA A 240 8.11 -12.23 10.39
C ALA A 240 6.92 -11.74 11.25
N GLY A 241 6.78 -10.41 11.42
CA GLY A 241 5.68 -9.76 12.14
C GLY A 241 4.45 -9.42 11.28
N PHE A 242 4.39 -9.89 10.03
CA PHE A 242 3.34 -9.49 9.07
C PHE A 242 1.92 -9.62 9.63
N LEU A 243 1.53 -10.79 10.10
CA LEU A 243 0.14 -11.08 10.48
C LEU A 243 -0.31 -10.31 11.74
N PRO A 244 0.46 -10.26 12.85
CA PRO A 244 0.11 -9.42 13.99
C PRO A 244 0.02 -7.93 13.63
N GLU A 245 0.96 -7.42 12.82
CA GLU A 245 0.98 -6.01 12.43
C GLU A 245 -0.21 -5.67 11.52
N TRP A 246 -0.56 -6.56 10.60
CA TRP A 246 -1.75 -6.38 9.77
C TRP A 246 -3.02 -6.25 10.61
N HIS A 247 -3.20 -7.10 11.62
CA HIS A 247 -4.37 -7.02 12.52
C HIS A 247 -4.34 -5.77 13.40
N ARG A 248 -3.14 -5.34 13.85
CA ARG A 248 -2.99 -4.10 14.63
C ARG A 248 -3.38 -2.88 13.78
N ASN A 249 -2.89 -2.77 12.57
CA ASN A 249 -3.22 -1.65 11.67
C ASN A 249 -4.72 -1.67 11.30
N ARG A 250 -5.29 -2.85 11.07
CA ARG A 250 -6.73 -3.03 10.89
C ARG A 250 -7.52 -2.51 12.10
N LEU A 251 -7.11 -2.84 13.32
CA LEU A 251 -7.74 -2.35 14.54
C LEU A 251 -7.68 -0.83 14.67
N VAL A 252 -6.51 -0.23 14.39
CA VAL A 252 -6.32 1.23 14.40
C VAL A 252 -7.24 1.89 13.38
N TYR A 253 -7.28 1.38 12.14
CA TYR A 253 -8.15 1.90 11.08
C TYR A 253 -9.64 1.85 11.47
N PHE A 254 -10.12 0.71 11.96
CA PHE A 254 -11.53 0.56 12.34
C PHE A 254 -11.92 1.42 13.55
N ARG A 255 -11.04 1.57 14.54
CA ARG A 255 -11.26 2.51 15.66
C ARG A 255 -11.34 3.95 15.19
N LYS A 256 -10.48 4.35 14.25
CA LYS A 256 -10.45 5.71 13.70
C LYS A 256 -11.70 6.05 12.91
N HIS A 257 -12.12 5.17 12.00
CA HIS A 257 -13.15 5.47 11.01
C HIS A 257 -14.55 4.96 11.38
N HIS A 258 -14.67 4.01 12.32
CA HIS A 258 -15.94 3.38 12.70
C HIS A 258 -16.17 3.39 14.21
N GLY A 259 -15.25 3.98 14.99
CA GLY A 259 -15.39 4.14 16.44
C GLY A 259 -14.93 2.92 17.26
N ARG A 260 -14.99 3.09 18.60
CA ARG A 260 -14.44 2.10 19.56
C ARG A 260 -15.12 0.74 19.50
N LEU A 261 -16.44 0.71 19.25
CA LEU A 261 -17.20 -0.54 19.13
C LEU A 261 -16.77 -1.37 17.91
N ALA A 262 -16.41 -0.70 16.80
CA ALA A 262 -15.86 -1.39 15.63
C ALA A 262 -14.48 -2.02 15.93
N GLY A 263 -13.70 -1.40 16.82
CA GLY A 263 -12.46 -2.03 17.31
C GLY A 263 -12.72 -3.32 18.10
N ALA A 264 -13.74 -3.32 18.99
CA ALA A 264 -14.15 -4.52 19.71
C ALA A 264 -14.65 -5.62 18.75
N TRP A 265 -15.41 -5.22 17.72
CA TRP A 265 -15.88 -6.11 16.67
C TRP A 265 -14.72 -6.76 15.89
N VAL A 266 -13.70 -5.98 15.48
CA VAL A 266 -12.48 -6.53 14.83
C VAL A 266 -11.82 -7.57 15.74
N LYS A 267 -11.69 -7.31 17.04
CA LYS A 267 -11.14 -8.28 18.00
C LYS A 267 -11.97 -9.56 18.08
N ALA A 268 -13.30 -9.45 18.08
CA ALA A 268 -14.18 -10.62 18.07
C ALA A 268 -14.01 -11.45 16.80
N CYS A 269 -13.89 -10.81 15.61
CA CYS A 269 -13.61 -11.51 14.35
C CYS A 269 -12.25 -12.22 14.36
N VAL A 270 -11.22 -11.60 14.94
CA VAL A 270 -9.91 -12.21 15.11
C VAL A 270 -9.98 -13.40 16.08
N ALA A 271 -10.67 -13.26 17.21
CA ALA A 271 -10.87 -14.36 18.15
C ALA A 271 -11.59 -15.55 17.51
N PHE A 272 -12.58 -15.29 16.66
CA PHE A 272 -13.25 -16.33 15.86
C PHE A 272 -12.28 -17.06 14.92
N THR A 273 -11.39 -16.31 14.24
CA THR A 273 -10.35 -16.92 13.37
C THR A 273 -9.38 -17.79 14.16
N ILE A 274 -8.98 -17.34 15.38
CA ILE A 274 -8.12 -18.12 16.26
C ILE A 274 -8.81 -19.41 16.71
N ALA A 275 -10.09 -19.32 17.10
CA ALA A 275 -10.86 -20.50 17.52
C ALA A 275 -10.94 -21.55 16.40
N ASP A 276 -11.25 -21.13 15.16
CA ASP A 276 -11.26 -22.04 14.00
C ASP A 276 -9.86 -22.66 13.76
N LEU A 277 -8.79 -21.87 13.85
CA LEU A 277 -7.42 -22.37 13.69
C LEU A 277 -7.09 -23.45 14.73
N VAL A 278 -7.43 -23.21 16.01
CA VAL A 278 -7.20 -24.17 17.10
C VAL A 278 -7.97 -25.46 16.84
N VAL A 279 -9.25 -25.37 16.49
CA VAL A 279 -10.11 -26.54 16.19
C VAL A 279 -9.52 -27.35 15.04
N ARG A 280 -9.16 -26.70 13.93
CA ARG A 280 -8.60 -27.39 12.75
C ARG A 280 -7.25 -28.01 13.04
N SER A 281 -6.35 -27.32 13.73
CA SER A 281 -5.03 -27.84 14.06
C SER A 281 -5.12 -29.04 15.05
N THR A 282 -6.03 -28.97 16.02
CA THR A 282 -6.28 -30.08 16.95
C THR A 282 -6.83 -31.29 16.22
N TRP A 283 -7.79 -31.09 15.33
CA TRP A 283 -8.38 -32.16 14.53
C TRP A 283 -7.37 -32.78 13.54
N ALA A 284 -6.50 -31.96 12.90
CA ALA A 284 -5.43 -32.44 12.03
C ALA A 284 -4.45 -33.35 12.79
N ARG A 285 -4.03 -32.93 14.00
CA ARG A 285 -3.15 -33.72 14.90
C ARG A 285 -3.79 -35.06 15.29
N TRP A 286 -5.07 -35.02 15.65
CA TRP A 286 -5.81 -36.25 16.00
C TRP A 286 -5.86 -37.24 14.82
N ARG A 287 -5.86 -36.74 13.57
CA ARG A 287 -5.80 -37.56 12.35
C ARG A 287 -4.38 -37.88 11.86
N GLY A 288 -3.34 -37.56 12.63
CA GLY A 288 -1.95 -37.81 12.23
C GLY A 288 -1.47 -36.97 11.03
N ARG A 289 -2.15 -35.82 10.75
CA ARG A 289 -1.79 -34.91 9.66
C ARG A 289 -0.91 -33.77 10.18
N PRO A 290 -0.07 -33.13 9.30
CA PRO A 290 0.62 -31.92 9.65
C PRO A 290 -0.34 -30.85 10.18
N ALA A 291 0.04 -30.17 11.26
CA ALA A 291 -0.77 -29.13 11.88
C ALA A 291 0.10 -27.91 12.16
N ASP A 292 -0.52 -26.73 12.12
CA ASP A 292 0.15 -25.47 12.40
C ASP A 292 0.76 -25.46 13.80
N GLU A 293 1.88 -24.75 13.93
CA GLU A 293 2.49 -24.46 15.25
C GLU A 293 1.67 -23.38 15.96
N LEU A 294 0.77 -23.80 16.84
CA LEU A 294 -0.18 -22.92 17.50
C LEU A 294 0.48 -21.98 18.53
N ARG A 295 1.54 -22.42 19.23
CA ARG A 295 2.13 -21.66 20.33
C ARG A 295 2.57 -20.23 19.95
N PRO A 296 3.41 -20.01 18.91
CA PRO A 296 3.82 -18.67 18.54
C PRO A 296 2.64 -17.80 18.04
N LEU A 297 1.71 -18.42 17.29
CA LEU A 297 0.51 -17.72 16.82
C LEU A 297 -0.40 -17.28 17.98
N LEU A 298 -0.70 -18.17 18.92
CA LEU A 298 -1.52 -17.86 20.09
C LEU A 298 -0.87 -16.79 20.98
N ALA A 299 0.47 -16.80 21.14
CA ALA A 299 1.18 -15.77 21.88
C ALA A 299 1.09 -14.40 21.19
N ALA A 300 1.25 -14.35 19.86
CA ALA A 300 1.10 -13.10 19.08
C ALA A 300 -0.31 -12.54 19.16
N PHE A 301 -1.32 -13.37 18.96
CA PHE A 301 -2.73 -12.96 19.04
C PHE A 301 -3.17 -12.64 20.47
N GLY A 302 -2.66 -13.32 21.48
CA GLY A 302 -2.93 -13.00 22.87
C GLY A 302 -2.43 -11.59 23.27
N ARG A 303 -1.31 -11.12 22.69
CA ARG A 303 -0.88 -9.72 22.82
C ARG A 303 -1.85 -8.76 22.11
N PHE A 304 -2.18 -9.05 20.85
CA PHE A 304 -3.11 -8.24 20.06
C PHE A 304 -4.49 -8.07 20.75
N LEU A 305 -5.06 -9.13 21.33
CA LEU A 305 -6.37 -9.05 21.96
C LEU A 305 -6.37 -8.19 23.25
N ARG A 306 -5.22 -8.01 23.88
CA ARG A 306 -5.04 -7.14 25.07
C ARG A 306 -4.90 -5.65 24.72
N GLU A 307 -4.47 -5.30 23.52
CA GLU A 307 -4.42 -3.93 22.98
C GLU A 307 -5.84 -3.35 22.75
#